data_f99c6cae614d8f3a749895f6a257c6da
#
_entry.id   f99c6cae614d8f3a749895f6a257c6da
#
_cell.length_a   1.000
_cell.length_b   1.000
_cell.length_c   1.000
_cell.angle_alpha   90.00
_cell.angle_beta   90.00
_cell.angle_gamma   90.00
#
_symmetry.space_group_name_H-M   'P 1'
#
loop_
_entity.id
_entity.type
_entity.pdbx_description
1 polymer ?
#
loop_
_entity_poly.entity_id
_entity_poly.type
_entity_poly.pdbx_seq_one_letter_code
_entity_poly.pdbx_strand_id
1 'polypeptide(L)'
;MGMTMTHKILAKHAGVDSVKPGDLITCNLDMVLANDITAPPAIAQFDKIGKPVFDKTKISLVPDHFTPNKDIKSAGLAKIVRDFAKKHGITHYFEVGRVGIEHVLLPEQGIVAPGMLTIGADSHTCTYGALGGFSTGVGSTDLGVAMATGKAWFKVPDAINVHLTGTKPDDITGKDVMLTLIGMIGVDGALYQSLEFTGEGVAALDMTDRFTIANMAIEAGAKNGIFPVDEQTIAYEKGRVPDGYDIVTADEDAHYSRTVEINLSELKPVVAFPHLPENTKVIGTFGDIKIDQVVIGSCTNGRLEDLKIAADIFKGHKVHPDVRCIVIPGSQHVYMEAMKAGYIETFITAGCAVSTPTCGPCLGGYMGIMTAGEKCVSTTNRNFRGRMGHVDSEVYLAGPQVAAASAILGKIAAPKEVR
;
A
#
# COMPACT_ATOMS: atom_id res chain seq x y z
N MET A 1 -22.92 -19.14 -13.82
CA MET A 1 -21.49 -18.77 -13.78
C MET A 1 -21.28 -18.20 -12.40
N GLY A 2 -20.45 -18.85 -11.62
CA GLY A 2 -20.17 -18.43 -10.26
C GLY A 2 -19.47 -17.08 -10.19
N MET A 3 -19.65 -16.38 -9.09
CA MET A 3 -19.07 -15.05 -8.86
C MET A 3 -17.77 -15.14 -8.05
N THR A 4 -16.81 -14.31 -8.42
CA THR A 4 -15.61 -14.09 -7.65
C THR A 4 -15.90 -13.26 -6.38
N MET A 5 -14.95 -13.14 -5.45
CA MET A 5 -15.10 -12.29 -4.25
C MET A 5 -15.45 -10.85 -4.66
N THR A 6 -14.73 -10.29 -5.63
CA THR A 6 -14.94 -8.95 -6.16
C THR A 6 -16.37 -8.77 -6.69
N HIS A 7 -16.85 -9.71 -7.48
CA HIS A 7 -18.20 -9.65 -8.05
C HIS A 7 -19.29 -9.70 -6.98
N LYS A 8 -19.14 -10.56 -5.95
CA LYS A 8 -20.08 -10.64 -4.83
C LYS A 8 -20.15 -9.36 -4.01
N ILE A 9 -18.99 -8.76 -3.69
CA ILE A 9 -18.95 -7.49 -2.95
C ILE A 9 -19.63 -6.39 -3.77
N LEU A 10 -19.32 -6.28 -5.06
CA LEU A 10 -19.94 -5.28 -5.94
C LEU A 10 -21.43 -5.48 -6.10
N ALA A 11 -21.90 -6.72 -6.31
CA ALA A 11 -23.33 -7.06 -6.41
C ALA A 11 -24.10 -6.65 -5.15
N LYS A 12 -23.57 -7.00 -3.97
CA LYS A 12 -24.15 -6.62 -2.68
C LYS A 12 -24.29 -5.11 -2.54
N HIS A 13 -23.24 -4.35 -2.84
CA HIS A 13 -23.27 -2.89 -2.71
C HIS A 13 -24.08 -2.17 -3.78
N ALA A 14 -24.30 -2.82 -4.93
CA ALA A 14 -25.26 -2.37 -5.96
C ALA A 14 -26.71 -2.73 -5.63
N GLY A 15 -26.95 -3.62 -4.67
CA GLY A 15 -28.29 -4.11 -4.32
C GLY A 15 -28.89 -5.03 -5.39
N VAL A 16 -28.05 -5.82 -6.07
CA VAL A 16 -28.43 -6.80 -7.09
C VAL A 16 -27.93 -8.20 -6.73
N ASP A 17 -28.60 -9.23 -7.25
CA ASP A 17 -28.25 -10.62 -6.94
C ASP A 17 -26.93 -11.06 -7.59
N SER A 18 -26.59 -10.50 -8.75
CA SER A 18 -25.36 -10.84 -9.47
C SER A 18 -24.91 -9.73 -10.41
N VAL A 19 -23.62 -9.74 -10.73
CA VAL A 19 -22.99 -8.85 -11.72
C VAL A 19 -22.10 -9.66 -12.66
N LYS A 20 -21.80 -9.10 -13.82
CA LYS A 20 -20.89 -9.68 -14.82
C LYS A 20 -19.81 -8.66 -15.19
N PRO A 21 -18.60 -9.10 -15.57
CA PRO A 21 -17.58 -8.22 -16.12
C PRO A 21 -18.15 -7.33 -17.23
N GLY A 22 -17.90 -6.03 -17.14
CA GLY A 22 -18.36 -5.04 -18.09
C GLY A 22 -19.69 -4.35 -17.73
N ASP A 23 -20.47 -4.87 -16.78
CA ASP A 23 -21.70 -4.22 -16.31
C ASP A 23 -21.37 -2.85 -15.71
N LEU A 24 -22.25 -1.87 -15.97
CA LEU A 24 -22.19 -0.55 -15.34
C LEU A 24 -23.16 -0.52 -14.16
N ILE A 25 -22.65 -0.38 -12.96
CA ILE A 25 -23.41 -0.41 -11.72
C ILE A 25 -23.14 0.82 -10.86
N THR A 26 -24.09 1.15 -10.00
CA THR A 26 -23.92 2.17 -8.95
C THR A 26 -23.97 1.48 -7.60
N CYS A 27 -22.91 1.64 -6.81
CA CYS A 27 -22.76 1.00 -5.50
C CYS A 27 -22.88 2.02 -4.38
N ASN A 28 -23.45 1.60 -3.24
CA ASN A 28 -23.33 2.30 -1.98
C ASN A 28 -21.92 2.07 -1.40
N LEU A 29 -21.35 3.07 -0.74
CA LEU A 29 -20.00 3.05 -0.21
C LEU A 29 -20.01 2.89 1.31
N ASP A 30 -19.07 2.11 1.82
CA ASP A 30 -18.84 1.97 3.26
C ASP A 30 -17.84 2.98 3.78
N MET A 31 -16.81 3.31 2.98
CA MET A 31 -15.79 4.29 3.36
C MET A 31 -15.30 5.09 2.16
N VAL A 32 -15.04 6.37 2.39
CA VAL A 32 -14.48 7.32 1.43
C VAL A 32 -13.24 7.95 2.05
N LEU A 33 -12.09 7.89 1.36
CA LEU A 33 -10.78 8.30 1.87
C LEU A 33 -10.14 9.40 1.03
N ALA A 34 -9.55 10.40 1.70
CA ALA A 34 -8.67 11.39 1.05
C ALA A 34 -7.56 11.88 1.98
N ASN A 35 -6.47 12.36 1.37
CA ASN A 35 -5.30 12.91 2.05
C ASN A 35 -5.11 14.41 1.77
N ASP A 36 -4.02 15.01 2.25
CA ASP A 36 -3.75 16.44 2.10
C ASP A 36 -3.44 16.89 0.67
N ILE A 37 -3.17 15.95 -0.26
CA ILE A 37 -3.02 16.28 -1.70
C ILE A 37 -4.38 16.18 -2.41
N THR A 38 -5.15 15.16 -2.12
CA THR A 38 -6.32 14.78 -2.91
C THR A 38 -7.64 15.29 -2.34
N ALA A 39 -7.71 15.55 -1.03
CA ALA A 39 -8.90 16.12 -0.41
C ALA A 39 -9.20 17.56 -0.86
N PRO A 40 -8.24 18.50 -0.97
CA PRO A 40 -8.55 19.85 -1.41
C PRO A 40 -9.28 19.93 -2.76
N PRO A 41 -8.85 19.28 -3.85
CA PRO A 41 -9.61 19.27 -5.09
C PRO A 41 -10.95 18.52 -4.98
N ALA A 42 -11.05 17.46 -4.16
CA ALA A 42 -12.31 16.77 -3.91
C ALA A 42 -13.31 17.67 -3.17
N ILE A 43 -12.86 18.39 -2.15
CA ILE A 43 -13.67 19.37 -1.41
C ILE A 43 -14.19 20.48 -2.33
N ALA A 44 -13.33 20.97 -3.23
CA ALA A 44 -13.74 21.98 -4.21
C ALA A 44 -14.85 21.48 -5.17
N GLN A 45 -14.89 20.19 -5.49
CA GLN A 45 -16.01 19.60 -6.27
C GLN A 45 -17.24 19.37 -5.39
N PHE A 46 -17.04 18.87 -4.18
CA PHE A 46 -18.11 18.69 -3.18
C PHE A 46 -18.88 20.01 -2.92
N ASP A 47 -18.17 21.11 -2.72
CA ASP A 47 -18.79 22.43 -2.44
C ASP A 47 -19.68 22.87 -3.62
N LYS A 48 -19.35 22.56 -4.86
CA LYS A 48 -20.20 22.88 -6.04
C LYS A 48 -21.54 22.13 -6.05
N ILE A 49 -21.59 20.95 -5.39
CA ILE A 49 -22.82 20.14 -5.34
C ILE A 49 -23.84 20.77 -4.38
N GLY A 50 -23.38 21.50 -3.36
CA GLY A 50 -24.23 22.21 -2.42
C GLY A 50 -25.07 21.30 -1.49
N LYS A 51 -24.61 20.07 -1.27
CA LYS A 51 -25.24 19.10 -0.35
C LYS A 51 -24.42 18.93 0.92
N PRO A 52 -25.03 18.48 2.03
CA PRO A 52 -24.25 18.02 3.18
C PRO A 52 -23.45 16.75 2.83
N VAL A 53 -22.47 16.40 3.66
CA VAL A 53 -21.80 15.09 3.58
C VAL A 53 -22.84 13.98 3.81
N PHE A 54 -22.71 12.88 3.06
CA PHE A 54 -23.69 11.79 3.13
C PHE A 54 -23.70 11.11 4.51
N ASP A 55 -22.52 10.91 5.07
CA ASP A 55 -22.33 10.37 6.42
C ASP A 55 -20.93 10.75 6.92
N LYS A 56 -20.88 11.49 8.03
CA LYS A 56 -19.63 11.95 8.65
C LYS A 56 -18.78 10.82 9.24
N THR A 57 -19.37 9.64 9.49
CA THR A 57 -18.70 8.45 10.04
C THR A 57 -18.11 7.57 8.95
N LYS A 58 -18.44 7.83 7.68
CA LYS A 58 -18.00 7.09 6.50
C LYS A 58 -17.03 7.88 5.61
N ILE A 59 -16.46 8.94 6.15
CA ILE A 59 -15.44 9.75 5.48
C ILE A 59 -14.21 9.78 6.37
N SER A 60 -13.05 9.42 5.79
CA SER A 60 -11.74 9.48 6.44
C SER A 60 -10.86 10.50 5.74
N LEU A 61 -10.26 11.40 6.52
CA LEU A 61 -9.37 12.45 6.04
C LEU A 61 -8.03 12.35 6.79
N VAL A 62 -6.98 11.99 6.06
CA VAL A 62 -5.66 11.70 6.61
C VAL A 62 -4.60 12.57 5.94
N PRO A 63 -4.21 13.72 6.52
CA PRO A 63 -3.10 14.51 6.02
C PRO A 63 -1.76 13.82 6.35
N ASP A 64 -1.25 12.99 5.45
CA ASP A 64 -0.06 12.15 5.64
C ASP A 64 1.03 12.34 4.58
N HIS A 65 0.77 13.10 3.51
CA HIS A 65 1.70 13.24 2.38
C HIS A 65 2.73 14.36 2.60
N PHE A 66 2.29 15.55 3.02
CA PHE A 66 3.15 16.71 3.22
C PHE A 66 3.21 17.15 4.69
N THR A 67 2.96 16.24 5.60
CA THR A 67 2.94 16.52 7.03
C THR A 67 4.06 15.77 7.77
N PRO A 68 4.69 16.38 8.81
CA PRO A 68 4.57 17.81 9.17
C PRO A 68 4.88 18.71 7.97
N ASN A 69 4.14 19.83 7.83
CA ASN A 69 4.13 20.57 6.58
C ASN A 69 5.54 21.04 6.13
N LYS A 70 5.91 20.71 4.91
CA LYS A 70 7.22 21.03 4.31
C LYS A 70 7.38 22.48 3.89
N ASP A 71 6.28 23.17 3.59
CA ASP A 71 6.24 24.55 3.10
C ASP A 71 4.87 25.20 3.38
N ILE A 72 4.76 26.51 3.09
CA ILE A 72 3.54 27.30 3.30
C ILE A 72 2.37 26.77 2.46
N LYS A 73 2.62 26.31 1.24
CA LYS A 73 1.59 25.76 0.34
C LYS A 73 1.01 24.49 0.93
N SER A 74 1.85 23.58 1.39
CA SER A 74 1.44 22.34 2.07
C SER A 74 0.65 22.61 3.34
N ALA A 75 1.06 23.61 4.12
CA ALA A 75 0.31 24.06 5.31
C ALA A 75 -1.09 24.56 4.95
N GLY A 76 -1.22 25.26 3.82
CA GLY A 76 -2.50 25.69 3.27
C GLY A 76 -3.41 24.52 2.89
N LEU A 77 -2.87 23.48 2.22
CA LEU A 77 -3.62 22.29 1.86
C LEU A 77 -4.10 21.53 3.11
N ALA A 78 -3.22 21.28 4.07
CA ALA A 78 -3.59 20.64 5.35
C ALA A 78 -4.65 21.46 6.12
N LYS A 79 -4.59 22.81 6.07
CA LYS A 79 -5.61 23.67 6.66
C LYS A 79 -6.98 23.50 6.00
N ILE A 80 -7.06 23.40 4.67
CA ILE A 80 -8.33 23.14 3.95
C ILE A 80 -8.97 21.85 4.46
N VAL A 81 -8.20 20.77 4.58
CA VAL A 81 -8.69 19.48 5.05
C VAL A 81 -9.19 19.57 6.49
N ARG A 82 -8.43 20.21 7.36
CA ARG A 82 -8.79 20.43 8.78
C ARG A 82 -10.06 21.24 8.93
N ASP A 83 -10.20 22.35 8.20
CA ASP A 83 -11.35 23.23 8.27
C ASP A 83 -12.61 22.53 7.77
N PHE A 84 -12.48 21.73 6.69
CA PHE A 84 -13.57 20.89 6.19
C PHE A 84 -14.00 19.84 7.22
N ALA A 85 -13.04 19.13 7.81
CA ALA A 85 -13.32 18.13 8.84
C ALA A 85 -14.08 18.74 10.03
N LYS A 86 -13.65 19.92 10.50
CA LYS A 86 -14.32 20.65 11.57
C LYS A 86 -15.72 21.11 11.17
N LYS A 87 -15.88 21.72 9.99
CA LYS A 87 -17.14 22.23 9.46
C LYS A 87 -18.21 21.15 9.38
N HIS A 88 -17.84 19.96 8.92
CA HIS A 88 -18.77 18.85 8.70
C HIS A 88 -18.79 17.82 9.84
N GLY A 89 -17.95 17.99 10.87
CA GLY A 89 -17.86 17.08 12.01
C GLY A 89 -17.39 15.68 11.63
N ILE A 90 -16.45 15.60 10.68
CA ILE A 90 -15.91 14.31 10.19
C ILE A 90 -15.29 13.53 11.37
N THR A 91 -15.74 12.29 11.56
CA THR A 91 -15.32 11.44 12.68
C THR A 91 -13.87 10.98 12.52
N HIS A 92 -13.48 10.57 11.31
CA HIS A 92 -12.17 10.02 11.02
C HIS A 92 -11.26 11.10 10.40
N TYR A 93 -10.87 12.07 11.21
CA TYR A 93 -9.85 13.06 10.89
C TYR A 93 -8.62 12.87 11.78
N PHE A 94 -7.46 12.73 11.17
CA PHE A 94 -6.21 12.42 11.88
C PHE A 94 -5.18 13.53 11.70
N GLU A 95 -5.05 14.40 12.70
CA GLU A 95 -4.08 15.50 12.73
C GLU A 95 -2.68 14.99 13.03
N VAL A 96 -1.64 15.72 12.64
CA VAL A 96 -0.22 15.48 12.96
C VAL A 96 -0.05 15.14 14.45
N GLY A 97 0.73 14.10 14.74
CA GLY A 97 0.90 13.52 16.07
C GLY A 97 -0.09 12.39 16.41
N ARG A 98 -1.18 12.27 15.65
CA ARG A 98 -2.13 11.14 15.70
C ARG A 98 -2.32 10.50 14.33
N VAL A 99 -1.48 10.84 13.39
CA VAL A 99 -1.53 10.39 12.00
C VAL A 99 -0.69 9.13 11.81
N GLY A 100 -1.00 8.39 10.78
CA GLY A 100 -0.20 7.38 10.12
C GLY A 100 -0.35 7.56 8.63
N ILE A 101 0.43 6.83 7.85
CA ILE A 101 0.19 6.71 6.41
C ILE A 101 -1.17 6.04 6.24
N GLU A 102 -2.08 6.66 5.50
CA GLU A 102 -3.51 6.30 5.43
C GLU A 102 -3.76 4.81 5.24
N HIS A 103 -2.96 4.13 4.41
CA HIS A 103 -3.11 2.70 4.12
C HIS A 103 -2.52 1.77 5.20
N VAL A 104 -1.84 2.31 6.19
CA VAL A 104 -1.47 1.61 7.43
C VAL A 104 -2.46 1.97 8.54
N LEU A 105 -2.81 3.25 8.63
CA LEU A 105 -3.63 3.78 9.71
C LEU A 105 -5.07 3.24 9.70
N LEU A 106 -5.74 3.21 8.54
CA LEU A 106 -7.15 2.79 8.49
C LEU A 106 -7.38 1.35 8.95
N PRO A 107 -6.58 0.35 8.47
CA PRO A 107 -6.64 -1.01 9.01
C PRO A 107 -6.30 -1.07 10.50
N GLU A 108 -5.27 -0.36 10.93
CA GLU A 108 -4.83 -0.34 12.34
C GLU A 108 -5.93 0.16 13.28
N GLN A 109 -6.71 1.15 12.83
CA GLN A 109 -7.81 1.76 13.58
C GLN A 109 -9.15 1.02 13.42
N GLY A 110 -9.22 -0.07 12.66
CA GLY A 110 -10.46 -0.80 12.41
C GLY A 110 -11.51 0.00 11.64
N ILE A 111 -11.07 0.96 10.82
CA ILE A 111 -11.97 1.82 10.01
C ILE A 111 -12.41 1.10 8.73
N VAL A 112 -11.60 0.18 8.26
CA VAL A 112 -11.88 -0.69 7.11
C VAL A 112 -11.90 -2.15 7.59
N ALA A 113 -12.79 -2.95 7.01
CA ALA A 113 -13.07 -4.32 7.45
C ALA A 113 -13.36 -5.24 6.25
N PRO A 114 -13.36 -6.56 6.46
CA PRO A 114 -13.76 -7.52 5.44
C PRO A 114 -15.13 -7.22 4.83
N GLY A 115 -15.26 -7.46 3.52
CA GLY A 115 -16.52 -7.29 2.79
C GLY A 115 -16.92 -5.85 2.49
N MET A 116 -16.19 -4.85 2.98
CA MET A 116 -16.46 -3.42 2.71
C MET A 116 -16.13 -3.03 1.28
N LEU A 117 -16.87 -2.03 0.78
CA LEU A 117 -16.58 -1.29 -0.45
C LEU A 117 -16.01 0.08 -0.11
N THR A 118 -14.71 0.26 -0.32
CA THR A 118 -13.97 1.48 0.00
C THR A 118 -13.41 2.15 -1.25
N ILE A 119 -13.60 3.46 -1.38
CA ILE A 119 -12.89 4.25 -2.39
C ILE A 119 -12.01 5.32 -1.75
N GLY A 120 -10.91 5.62 -2.40
CA GLY A 120 -10.01 6.71 -1.99
C GLY A 120 -9.52 7.51 -3.18
N ALA A 121 -9.21 8.78 -2.98
CA ALA A 121 -8.53 9.55 -4.01
C ALA A 121 -7.00 9.32 -4.02
N ASP A 122 -6.59 8.16 -3.53
CA ASP A 122 -5.23 7.65 -3.63
C ASP A 122 -5.23 6.31 -4.38
N SER A 123 -4.24 6.11 -5.25
CA SER A 123 -4.15 4.92 -6.09
C SER A 123 -3.93 3.62 -5.28
N HIS A 124 -3.28 3.72 -4.11
CA HIS A 124 -3.00 2.57 -3.24
C HIS A 124 -4.16 2.23 -2.28
N THR A 125 -5.33 2.83 -2.47
CA THR A 125 -6.56 2.43 -1.74
C THR A 125 -6.87 0.93 -1.89
N CYS A 126 -6.38 0.27 -2.94
CA CYS A 126 -6.47 -1.18 -3.14
C CYS A 126 -5.85 -2.00 -1.98
N THR A 127 -5.06 -1.41 -1.10
CA THR A 127 -4.42 -2.05 0.07
C THR A 127 -5.42 -2.82 0.94
N TYR A 128 -6.66 -2.35 1.08
CA TYR A 128 -7.64 -2.97 1.98
C TYR A 128 -8.22 -4.29 1.45
N GLY A 129 -7.90 -4.65 0.21
CA GLY A 129 -8.15 -6.00 -0.30
C GLY A 129 -7.40 -7.10 0.46
N ALA A 130 -6.33 -6.75 1.19
CA ALA A 130 -5.66 -7.65 2.12
C ALA A 130 -6.59 -8.17 3.24
N LEU A 131 -7.62 -7.42 3.58
CA LEU A 131 -8.66 -7.77 4.56
C LEU A 131 -9.88 -8.47 3.93
N GLY A 132 -9.89 -8.71 2.62
CA GLY A 132 -11.04 -9.28 1.93
C GLY A 132 -12.14 -8.27 1.61
N GLY A 133 -11.80 -6.97 1.48
CA GLY A 133 -12.68 -5.91 0.99
C GLY A 133 -12.43 -5.57 -0.48
N PHE A 134 -13.42 -5.01 -1.18
CA PHE A 134 -13.15 -4.37 -2.47
C PHE A 134 -12.80 -2.90 -2.23
N SER A 135 -11.60 -2.53 -2.57
CA SER A 135 -11.11 -1.17 -2.37
C SER A 135 -10.32 -0.70 -3.59
N THR A 136 -10.54 0.55 -4.01
CA THR A 136 -9.92 1.05 -5.25
C THR A 136 -9.73 2.56 -5.23
N GLY A 137 -8.69 3.01 -5.96
CA GLY A 137 -8.44 4.42 -6.20
C GLY A 137 -9.39 5.02 -7.24
N VAL A 138 -9.83 6.26 -6.98
CA VAL A 138 -10.66 7.07 -7.88
C VAL A 138 -10.11 8.49 -8.02
N GLY A 139 -10.60 9.25 -8.99
CA GLY A 139 -10.25 10.66 -9.13
C GLY A 139 -10.85 11.53 -8.01
N SER A 140 -10.20 12.66 -7.70
CA SER A 140 -10.70 13.61 -6.70
C SER A 140 -12.09 14.16 -7.03
N THR A 141 -12.45 14.25 -8.31
CA THR A 141 -13.79 14.66 -8.74
C THR A 141 -14.84 13.63 -8.31
N ASP A 142 -14.62 12.35 -8.61
CA ASP A 142 -15.51 11.27 -8.20
C ASP A 142 -15.62 11.18 -6.69
N LEU A 143 -14.51 11.38 -6.00
CA LEU A 143 -14.49 11.41 -4.53
C LEU A 143 -15.36 12.55 -3.97
N GLY A 144 -15.30 13.75 -4.55
CA GLY A 144 -16.15 14.88 -4.14
C GLY A 144 -17.64 14.54 -4.29
N VAL A 145 -18.03 13.87 -5.38
CA VAL A 145 -19.39 13.36 -5.58
C VAL A 145 -19.74 12.30 -4.53
N ALA A 146 -18.83 11.37 -4.28
CA ALA A 146 -19.02 10.31 -3.30
C ALA A 146 -19.23 10.85 -1.88
N MET A 147 -18.47 11.88 -1.48
CA MET A 147 -18.65 12.55 -0.17
C MET A 147 -20.04 13.16 0.00
N ALA A 148 -20.69 13.58 -1.10
CA ALA A 148 -22.04 14.15 -1.08
C ALA A 148 -23.14 13.11 -1.21
N THR A 149 -22.89 11.95 -1.82
CA THR A 149 -23.93 11.00 -2.21
C THR A 149 -23.84 9.64 -1.53
N GLY A 150 -22.67 9.26 -1.01
CA GLY A 150 -22.39 7.94 -0.49
C GLY A 150 -22.36 6.86 -1.57
N LYS A 151 -22.20 7.25 -2.84
CA LYS A 151 -22.28 6.34 -4.00
C LYS A 151 -21.15 6.58 -4.98
N ALA A 152 -20.76 5.51 -5.66
CA ALA A 152 -19.89 5.57 -6.82
C ALA A 152 -20.40 4.61 -7.90
N TRP A 153 -20.08 4.94 -9.16
CA TRP A 153 -20.33 4.04 -10.28
C TRP A 153 -19.08 3.20 -10.58
N PHE A 154 -19.31 1.98 -11.04
CA PHE A 154 -18.24 1.08 -11.47
C PHE A 154 -18.63 0.40 -12.77
N LYS A 155 -17.65 0.24 -13.65
CA LYS A 155 -17.66 -0.84 -14.61
C LYS A 155 -17.14 -2.07 -13.87
N VAL A 156 -17.90 -3.13 -13.77
CA VAL A 156 -17.49 -4.36 -13.08
C VAL A 156 -16.20 -4.88 -13.72
N PRO A 157 -15.09 -5.00 -12.98
CA PRO A 157 -13.84 -5.54 -13.51
C PRO A 157 -13.96 -7.05 -13.72
N ASP A 158 -13.23 -7.59 -14.65
CA ASP A 158 -12.92 -9.02 -14.68
C ASP A 158 -11.92 -9.36 -13.55
N ALA A 159 -11.68 -10.65 -13.31
CA ALA A 159 -10.76 -11.09 -12.28
C ALA A 159 -9.70 -12.05 -12.84
N ILE A 160 -8.47 -11.92 -12.32
CA ILE A 160 -7.37 -12.85 -12.54
C ILE A 160 -7.19 -13.65 -11.24
N ASN A 161 -7.13 -14.97 -11.36
CA ASN A 161 -6.74 -15.84 -10.26
C ASN A 161 -5.21 -15.86 -10.14
N VAL A 162 -4.65 -15.40 -9.01
CA VAL A 162 -3.24 -15.57 -8.66
C VAL A 162 -3.15 -16.75 -7.69
N HIS A 163 -2.81 -17.92 -8.23
CA HIS A 163 -2.77 -19.17 -7.48
C HIS A 163 -1.39 -19.36 -6.84
N LEU A 164 -1.34 -19.30 -5.51
CA LEU A 164 -0.12 -19.41 -4.72
C LEU A 164 0.02 -20.83 -4.17
N THR A 165 1.18 -21.43 -4.39
CA THR A 165 1.50 -22.77 -3.88
C THR A 165 2.80 -22.74 -3.06
N GLY A 166 3.04 -23.79 -2.31
CA GLY A 166 4.28 -23.96 -1.53
C GLY A 166 4.38 -23.06 -0.31
N THR A 167 5.59 -22.97 0.24
CA THR A 167 5.87 -22.25 1.49
C THR A 167 6.87 -21.12 1.21
N LYS A 168 6.60 -19.93 1.75
CA LYS A 168 7.46 -18.76 1.60
C LYS A 168 8.77 -18.95 2.37
N PRO A 169 9.97 -18.87 1.71
CA PRO A 169 11.26 -18.85 2.41
C PRO A 169 11.41 -17.65 3.36
N ASP A 170 12.23 -17.78 4.40
CA ASP A 170 12.42 -16.76 5.43
C ASP A 170 13.03 -15.45 4.92
N ASP A 171 13.77 -15.49 3.81
CA ASP A 171 14.38 -14.33 3.17
C ASP A 171 13.51 -13.69 2.08
N ILE A 172 12.26 -14.14 1.94
CA ILE A 172 11.25 -13.62 1.02
C ILE A 172 10.17 -12.87 1.80
N THR A 173 9.72 -11.76 1.24
CA THR A 173 8.63 -10.93 1.75
C THR A 173 7.52 -10.78 0.72
N GLY A 174 6.35 -10.27 1.11
CA GLY A 174 5.27 -9.95 0.17
C GLY A 174 5.72 -9.01 -0.96
N LYS A 175 6.77 -8.21 -0.73
CA LYS A 175 7.38 -7.38 -1.77
C LYS A 175 8.00 -8.20 -2.88
N ASP A 176 8.75 -9.26 -2.54
CA ASP A 176 9.35 -10.14 -3.53
C ASP A 176 8.28 -10.90 -4.32
N VAL A 177 7.21 -11.35 -3.65
CA VAL A 177 6.05 -11.99 -4.29
C VAL A 177 5.43 -11.05 -5.32
N MET A 178 5.14 -9.82 -4.93
CA MET A 178 4.45 -8.89 -5.83
C MET A 178 5.34 -8.37 -6.96
N LEU A 179 6.61 -8.08 -6.69
CA LEU A 179 7.56 -7.71 -7.75
C LEU A 179 7.78 -8.85 -8.75
N THR A 180 7.78 -10.11 -8.28
CA THR A 180 7.83 -11.27 -9.17
C THR A 180 6.57 -11.36 -10.04
N LEU A 181 5.37 -11.20 -9.44
CA LEU A 181 4.11 -11.17 -10.19
C LEU A 181 4.12 -10.07 -11.26
N ILE A 182 4.49 -8.84 -10.90
CA ILE A 182 4.55 -7.72 -11.86
C ILE A 182 5.59 -8.00 -12.95
N GLY A 183 6.73 -8.59 -12.60
CA GLY A 183 7.74 -9.03 -13.59
C GLY A 183 7.24 -10.09 -14.57
N MET A 184 6.29 -10.95 -14.12
CA MET A 184 5.68 -11.98 -14.98
C MET A 184 4.61 -11.43 -15.92
N ILE A 185 3.77 -10.50 -15.43
CA ILE A 185 2.59 -10.06 -16.18
C ILE A 185 2.69 -8.65 -16.78
N GLY A 186 3.70 -7.87 -16.36
CA GLY A 186 3.88 -6.48 -16.75
C GLY A 186 3.03 -5.49 -15.96
N VAL A 187 3.33 -4.18 -16.11
CA VAL A 187 2.59 -3.09 -15.43
C VAL A 187 1.14 -2.93 -15.92
N ASP A 188 0.83 -3.44 -17.10
CA ASP A 188 -0.52 -3.42 -17.69
C ASP A 188 -1.19 -4.81 -17.66
N GLY A 189 -0.54 -5.80 -17.05
CA GLY A 189 -0.98 -7.20 -17.10
C GLY A 189 -2.31 -7.48 -16.43
N ALA A 190 -2.74 -6.63 -15.50
CA ALA A 190 -4.04 -6.71 -14.85
C ALA A 190 -4.88 -5.43 -15.06
N LEU A 191 -4.67 -4.72 -16.18
CA LEU A 191 -5.31 -3.44 -16.44
C LEU A 191 -6.81 -3.52 -16.29
N TYR A 192 -7.35 -2.75 -15.34
CA TYR A 192 -8.76 -2.69 -14.98
C TYR A 192 -9.38 -4.03 -14.53
N GLN A 193 -8.60 -4.98 -14.04
CA GLN A 193 -9.06 -6.24 -13.48
C GLN A 193 -8.86 -6.29 -11.96
N SER A 194 -9.45 -7.25 -11.29
CA SER A 194 -9.16 -7.59 -9.90
C SER A 194 -8.16 -8.74 -9.86
N LEU A 195 -7.17 -8.69 -8.98
CA LEU A 195 -6.31 -9.83 -8.65
C LEU A 195 -6.90 -10.53 -7.43
N GLU A 196 -7.31 -11.78 -7.56
CA GLU A 196 -7.78 -12.60 -6.44
C GLU A 196 -6.74 -13.67 -6.11
N PHE A 197 -6.24 -13.65 -4.86
CA PHE A 197 -5.20 -14.55 -4.41
C PHE A 197 -5.80 -15.82 -3.81
N THR A 198 -5.38 -16.98 -4.32
CA THR A 198 -5.92 -18.30 -3.94
C THR A 198 -4.80 -19.30 -3.72
N GLY A 199 -5.15 -20.54 -3.39
CA GLY A 199 -4.21 -21.64 -3.19
C GLY A 199 -3.70 -21.75 -1.75
N GLU A 200 -3.06 -22.88 -1.43
CA GLU A 200 -2.56 -23.17 -0.09
C GLU A 200 -1.41 -22.26 0.35
N GLY A 201 -0.69 -21.65 -0.61
CA GLY A 201 0.38 -20.71 -0.34
C GLY A 201 -0.10 -19.41 0.32
N VAL A 202 -1.41 -19.05 0.24
CA VAL A 202 -1.97 -17.89 0.95
C VAL A 202 -1.75 -17.99 2.46
N ALA A 203 -1.83 -19.17 3.04
CA ALA A 203 -1.61 -19.38 4.46
C ALA A 203 -0.16 -19.12 4.91
N ALA A 204 0.81 -19.16 3.98
CA ALA A 204 2.21 -18.85 4.24
C ALA A 204 2.51 -17.33 4.27
N LEU A 205 1.56 -16.49 3.88
CA LEU A 205 1.68 -15.03 3.87
C LEU A 205 1.02 -14.45 5.12
N ASP A 206 1.80 -13.77 5.95
CA ASP A 206 1.24 -13.01 7.07
C ASP A 206 0.48 -11.76 6.59
N MET A 207 -0.19 -11.06 7.52
CA MET A 207 -0.98 -9.88 7.14
C MET A 207 -0.12 -8.76 6.56
N THR A 208 1.13 -8.60 6.98
CA THR A 208 2.06 -7.61 6.43
C THR A 208 2.40 -7.91 4.97
N ASP A 209 2.65 -9.17 4.65
CA ASP A 209 2.83 -9.62 3.27
C ASP A 209 1.59 -9.33 2.41
N ARG A 210 0.39 -9.68 2.90
CA ARG A 210 -0.89 -9.46 2.19
C ARG A 210 -1.16 -7.98 1.95
N PHE A 211 -0.89 -7.12 2.94
CA PHE A 211 -1.01 -5.67 2.76
C PHE A 211 -0.05 -5.14 1.71
N THR A 212 1.20 -5.61 1.69
CA THR A 212 2.19 -5.23 0.67
C THR A 212 1.75 -5.65 -0.73
N ILE A 213 1.26 -6.87 -0.88
CA ILE A 213 0.82 -7.43 -2.16
C ILE A 213 -0.43 -6.68 -2.66
N ALA A 214 -1.45 -6.52 -1.81
CA ALA A 214 -2.67 -5.80 -2.17
C ALA A 214 -2.40 -4.32 -2.48
N ASN A 215 -1.50 -3.66 -1.72
CA ASN A 215 -1.08 -2.28 -1.97
C ASN A 215 -0.52 -2.11 -3.38
N MET A 216 0.31 -3.02 -3.84
CA MET A 216 0.97 -2.94 -5.14
C MET A 216 0.17 -3.56 -6.30
N ALA A 217 -1.07 -4.00 -6.08
CA ALA A 217 -1.90 -4.50 -7.17
C ALA A 217 -2.11 -3.47 -8.28
N ILE A 218 -2.20 -2.19 -7.92
CA ILE A 218 -2.30 -1.08 -8.88
C ILE A 218 -1.07 -0.96 -9.79
N GLU A 219 0.11 -1.44 -9.37
CA GLU A 219 1.34 -1.39 -10.15
C GLU A 219 1.34 -2.43 -11.30
N ALA A 220 0.40 -3.40 -11.26
CA ALA A 220 0.07 -4.28 -12.38
C ALA A 220 -1.14 -3.77 -13.20
N GLY A 221 -1.66 -2.55 -12.91
CA GLY A 221 -2.85 -1.97 -13.53
C GLY A 221 -4.17 -2.41 -12.90
N ALA A 222 -4.15 -3.24 -11.86
CA ALA A 222 -5.36 -3.78 -11.24
C ALA A 222 -6.17 -2.73 -10.49
N LYS A 223 -7.49 -2.92 -10.46
CA LYS A 223 -8.40 -2.13 -9.63
C LYS A 223 -8.31 -2.49 -8.16
N ASN A 224 -8.05 -3.76 -7.87
CA ASN A 224 -8.00 -4.30 -6.53
C ASN A 224 -7.12 -5.55 -6.49
N GLY A 225 -6.52 -5.82 -5.35
CA GLY A 225 -5.86 -7.11 -5.04
C GLY A 225 -6.50 -7.65 -3.77
N ILE A 226 -7.24 -8.76 -3.85
CA ILE A 226 -8.07 -9.25 -2.75
C ILE A 226 -7.63 -10.63 -2.27
N PHE A 227 -7.57 -10.79 -0.95
CA PHE A 227 -7.27 -12.04 -0.26
C PHE A 227 -8.53 -12.62 0.39
N PRO A 228 -8.66 -13.95 0.49
CA PRO A 228 -9.71 -14.56 1.28
C PRO A 228 -9.52 -14.24 2.76
N VAL A 229 -10.63 -14.11 3.46
CA VAL A 229 -10.64 -13.95 4.92
C VAL A 229 -10.42 -15.32 5.57
N ASP A 230 -9.30 -15.47 6.24
CA ASP A 230 -8.91 -16.67 6.95
C ASP A 230 -8.62 -16.38 8.45
N GLU A 231 -8.07 -17.36 9.16
CA GLU A 231 -7.75 -17.23 10.58
C GLU A 231 -6.77 -16.09 10.87
N GLN A 232 -5.82 -15.81 9.95
CA GLN A 232 -4.88 -14.69 10.11
C GLN A 232 -5.58 -13.35 9.99
N THR A 233 -6.50 -13.20 9.02
CA THR A 233 -7.31 -11.99 8.88
C THR A 233 -8.21 -11.80 10.10
N ILE A 234 -8.90 -12.85 10.55
CA ILE A 234 -9.75 -12.81 11.75
C ILE A 234 -8.94 -12.42 13.00
N ALA A 235 -7.75 -13.00 13.16
CA ALA A 235 -6.86 -12.66 14.27
C ALA A 235 -6.38 -11.20 14.22
N TYR A 236 -6.09 -10.68 13.02
CA TYR A 236 -5.72 -9.29 12.83
C TYR A 236 -6.88 -8.33 13.18
N GLU A 237 -8.10 -8.65 12.75
CA GLU A 237 -9.28 -7.80 12.97
C GLU A 237 -9.79 -7.83 14.43
N LYS A 238 -9.44 -8.87 15.17
CA LYS A 238 -9.90 -9.07 16.56
C LYS A 238 -9.54 -7.86 17.45
N GLY A 239 -10.57 -7.22 17.97
CA GLY A 239 -10.45 -6.04 18.82
C GLY A 239 -10.18 -4.72 18.07
N ARG A 240 -10.10 -4.75 16.73
CA ARG A 240 -10.01 -3.55 15.86
C ARG A 240 -11.37 -3.18 15.30
N VAL A 241 -12.07 -4.13 14.73
CA VAL A 241 -13.43 -3.91 14.20
C VAL A 241 -14.47 -4.56 15.09
N PRO A 242 -15.71 -4.03 15.13
CA PRO A 242 -16.83 -4.72 15.77
C PRO A 242 -17.10 -6.07 15.11
N ASP A 243 -17.58 -7.05 15.88
CA ASP A 243 -18.05 -8.32 15.34
C ASP A 243 -19.17 -8.11 14.31
N GLY A 244 -19.27 -9.02 13.34
CA GLY A 244 -20.37 -9.03 12.36
C GLY A 244 -20.03 -8.40 11.01
N TYR A 245 -18.75 -8.25 10.67
CA TYR A 245 -18.32 -7.92 9.30
C TYR A 245 -18.58 -9.12 8.35
N ASP A 246 -18.71 -8.83 7.06
CA ASP A 246 -19.04 -9.86 6.07
C ASP A 246 -17.80 -10.61 5.58
N ILE A 247 -17.85 -11.93 5.69
CA ILE A 247 -16.85 -12.80 5.07
C ILE A 247 -17.38 -13.23 3.70
N VAL A 248 -16.73 -12.73 2.63
CA VAL A 248 -17.11 -13.04 1.25
C VAL A 248 -16.10 -14.02 0.67
N THR A 249 -16.61 -15.14 0.14
CA THR A 249 -15.82 -16.15 -0.57
C THR A 249 -16.27 -16.26 -2.00
N ALA A 250 -15.36 -16.58 -2.93
CA ALA A 250 -15.71 -16.88 -4.32
C ALA A 250 -16.58 -18.17 -4.38
N ASP A 251 -17.39 -18.27 -5.42
CA ASP A 251 -18.10 -19.54 -5.71
C ASP A 251 -17.09 -20.59 -6.20
N GLU A 252 -17.40 -21.88 -6.01
CA GLU A 252 -16.54 -22.98 -6.48
C GLU A 252 -16.33 -22.96 -8.01
N ASP A 253 -17.36 -22.53 -8.75
CA ASP A 253 -17.34 -22.34 -10.20
C ASP A 253 -17.10 -20.89 -10.62
N ALA A 254 -16.45 -20.08 -9.76
CA ALA A 254 -16.13 -18.69 -10.06
C ALA A 254 -15.28 -18.60 -11.34
N HIS A 255 -15.65 -17.66 -12.21
CA HIS A 255 -14.94 -17.47 -13.47
C HIS A 255 -13.83 -16.44 -13.34
N TYR A 256 -12.65 -16.80 -13.79
CA TYR A 256 -11.48 -15.92 -13.92
C TYR A 256 -11.04 -15.81 -15.37
N SER A 257 -10.63 -14.63 -15.81
CA SER A 257 -10.12 -14.39 -17.17
C SER A 257 -8.86 -15.21 -17.48
N ARG A 258 -8.03 -15.43 -16.46
CA ARG A 258 -6.86 -16.31 -16.50
C ARG A 258 -6.41 -16.67 -15.08
N THR A 259 -5.52 -17.67 -15.00
CA THR A 259 -4.78 -18.01 -13.77
C THR A 259 -3.29 -17.71 -13.96
N VAL A 260 -2.67 -17.13 -12.94
CA VAL A 260 -1.21 -16.97 -12.84
C VAL A 260 -0.76 -17.79 -11.63
N GLU A 261 0.16 -18.71 -11.84
CA GLU A 261 0.67 -19.58 -10.77
C GLU A 261 2.01 -19.09 -10.26
N ILE A 262 2.17 -19.07 -8.93
CA ILE A 262 3.43 -18.73 -8.25
C ILE A 262 3.69 -19.78 -7.18
N ASN A 263 4.81 -20.50 -7.32
CA ASN A 263 5.33 -21.37 -6.27
C ASN A 263 6.21 -20.54 -5.35
N LEU A 264 5.70 -20.23 -4.13
CA LEU A 264 6.42 -19.43 -3.15
C LEU A 264 7.79 -20.04 -2.77
N SER A 265 7.91 -21.38 -2.77
CA SER A 265 9.14 -22.07 -2.39
C SER A 265 10.30 -21.85 -3.39
N GLU A 266 10.00 -21.40 -4.60
CA GLU A 266 11.00 -21.14 -5.64
C GLU A 266 11.44 -19.68 -5.72
N LEU A 267 10.80 -18.80 -4.97
CA LEU A 267 11.08 -17.38 -4.97
C LEU A 267 12.50 -17.11 -4.44
N LYS A 268 13.10 -16.07 -4.98
CA LYS A 268 14.39 -15.53 -4.58
C LYS A 268 14.26 -14.04 -4.36
N PRO A 269 15.09 -13.42 -3.51
CA PRO A 269 15.08 -11.97 -3.35
C PRO A 269 15.27 -11.27 -4.69
N VAL A 270 14.40 -10.30 -4.95
CA VAL A 270 14.37 -9.55 -6.22
C VAL A 270 14.51 -8.06 -6.01
N VAL A 271 14.86 -7.37 -7.09
CA VAL A 271 14.87 -5.92 -7.18
C VAL A 271 14.29 -5.49 -8.52
N ALA A 272 13.37 -4.52 -8.50
CA ALA A 272 12.86 -3.91 -9.73
C ALA A 272 13.73 -2.71 -10.13
N PHE A 273 14.27 -2.77 -11.33
CA PHE A 273 15.12 -1.74 -11.90
C PHE A 273 14.31 -0.51 -12.36
N PRO A 274 14.92 0.69 -12.39
CA PRO A 274 14.29 1.86 -12.98
C PRO A 274 13.92 1.61 -14.46
N HIS A 275 12.84 2.19 -14.98
CA HIS A 275 11.91 3.09 -14.35
C HIS A 275 10.48 2.50 -14.32
N LEU A 276 10.37 1.17 -14.24
CA LEU A 276 9.11 0.45 -14.15
C LEU A 276 9.23 -0.72 -13.16
N PRO A 277 8.21 -1.02 -12.35
CA PRO A 277 8.23 -2.15 -11.41
C PRO A 277 8.38 -3.52 -12.08
N GLU A 278 8.00 -3.65 -13.36
CA GLU A 278 8.15 -4.89 -14.14
C GLU A 278 9.60 -5.26 -14.49
N ASN A 279 10.53 -4.29 -14.38
CA ASN A 279 11.96 -4.54 -14.63
C ASN A 279 12.61 -5.34 -13.48
N THR A 280 11.92 -6.35 -13.00
CA THR A 280 12.31 -7.17 -11.86
C THR A 280 13.43 -8.15 -12.25
N LYS A 281 14.47 -8.23 -11.41
CA LYS A 281 15.59 -9.16 -11.56
C LYS A 281 15.92 -9.81 -10.22
N VAL A 282 16.31 -11.08 -10.28
CA VAL A 282 16.83 -11.82 -9.12
C VAL A 282 18.19 -11.24 -8.72
N ILE A 283 18.40 -10.98 -7.43
CA ILE A 283 19.67 -10.46 -6.92
C ILE A 283 20.77 -11.51 -7.11
N GLY A 284 21.93 -11.06 -7.59
CA GLY A 284 23.05 -11.92 -7.97
C GLY A 284 23.06 -12.34 -9.44
N THR A 285 22.07 -11.92 -10.26
CA THR A 285 22.07 -12.15 -11.71
C THR A 285 22.62 -10.97 -12.53
N PHE A 286 23.06 -9.92 -11.85
CA PHE A 286 23.64 -8.70 -12.44
C PHE A 286 24.85 -8.23 -11.62
N GLY A 287 25.67 -7.35 -12.19
CA GLY A 287 26.86 -6.82 -11.52
C GLY A 287 26.55 -5.83 -10.41
N ASP A 288 27.59 -5.42 -9.69
CA ASP A 288 27.48 -4.46 -8.57
C ASP A 288 26.91 -3.11 -9.03
N ILE A 289 25.89 -2.65 -8.33
CA ILE A 289 25.28 -1.32 -8.52
C ILE A 289 25.45 -0.56 -7.20
N LYS A 290 26.32 0.45 -7.18
CA LYS A 290 26.48 1.36 -6.06
C LYS A 290 25.24 2.23 -5.90
N ILE A 291 24.93 2.56 -4.66
CA ILE A 291 23.75 3.36 -4.30
C ILE A 291 24.13 4.53 -3.40
N ASP A 292 23.34 5.59 -3.42
CA ASP A 292 23.53 6.81 -2.64
C ASP A 292 22.53 6.94 -1.50
N GLN A 293 21.38 6.27 -1.63
CA GLN A 293 20.29 6.38 -0.67
C GLN A 293 19.55 5.06 -0.50
N VAL A 294 19.02 4.85 0.70
CA VAL A 294 18.03 3.79 1.00
C VAL A 294 16.84 4.41 1.71
N VAL A 295 15.63 3.99 1.33
CA VAL A 295 14.38 4.35 2.02
C VAL A 295 13.65 3.07 2.42
N ILE A 296 13.44 2.90 3.73
CA ILE A 296 12.71 1.78 4.33
C ILE A 296 11.44 2.31 4.96
N GLY A 297 10.28 1.75 4.59
CA GLY A 297 8.99 2.16 5.12
C GLY A 297 7.94 2.37 4.04
N SER A 298 7.12 3.39 4.17
CA SER A 298 5.95 3.73 3.36
C SER A 298 4.70 2.87 3.67
N CYS A 299 3.59 3.14 2.97
CA CYS A 299 2.37 2.32 3.08
C CYS A 299 2.59 0.86 2.69
N THR A 300 3.62 0.58 1.89
CA THR A 300 3.98 -0.75 1.41
C THR A 300 4.68 -1.57 2.50
N ASN A 301 5.80 -1.04 3.04
CA ASN A 301 6.67 -1.77 3.95
C ASN A 301 7.10 -0.92 5.16
N GLY A 302 6.14 -0.27 5.81
CA GLY A 302 6.37 0.51 7.03
C GLY A 302 5.69 -0.06 8.28
N ARG A 303 5.21 -1.32 8.24
CA ARG A 303 4.59 -2.00 9.39
C ARG A 303 5.64 -2.52 10.35
N LEU A 304 5.22 -2.94 11.52
CA LEU A 304 6.14 -3.35 12.59
C LEU A 304 7.03 -4.53 12.16
N GLU A 305 6.47 -5.50 11.43
CA GLU A 305 7.15 -6.67 10.90
C GLU A 305 8.21 -6.28 9.86
N ASP A 306 7.91 -5.32 8.99
CA ASP A 306 8.88 -4.77 8.03
C ASP A 306 10.07 -4.12 8.74
N LEU A 307 9.78 -3.32 9.76
CA LEU A 307 10.81 -2.66 10.57
C LEU A 307 11.64 -3.68 11.36
N LYS A 308 11.00 -4.74 11.86
CA LYS A 308 11.70 -5.84 12.52
C LYS A 308 12.70 -6.51 11.58
N ILE A 309 12.27 -6.88 10.37
CA ILE A 309 13.12 -7.51 9.36
C ILE A 309 14.36 -6.64 9.08
N ALA A 310 14.15 -5.34 8.87
CA ALA A 310 15.24 -4.41 8.62
C ALA A 310 16.15 -4.25 9.86
N ALA A 311 15.59 -4.11 11.06
CA ALA A 311 16.35 -3.96 12.29
C ALA A 311 17.21 -5.18 12.62
N ASP A 312 16.68 -6.40 12.38
CA ASP A 312 17.44 -7.64 12.58
C ASP A 312 18.69 -7.70 11.68
N ILE A 313 18.63 -7.13 10.47
CA ILE A 313 19.79 -7.04 9.56
C ILE A 313 20.75 -5.94 9.99
N PHE A 314 20.24 -4.79 10.45
CA PHE A 314 21.12 -3.69 10.95
C PHE A 314 21.81 -3.99 12.26
N LYS A 315 21.37 -5.00 13.01
CA LYS A 315 21.91 -5.31 14.33
C LYS A 315 23.40 -5.62 14.27
N GLY A 316 24.20 -4.78 14.91
CA GLY A 316 25.67 -4.90 14.92
C GLY A 316 26.37 -4.31 13.70
N HIS A 317 25.63 -3.77 12.74
CA HIS A 317 26.15 -3.16 11.53
C HIS A 317 25.94 -1.64 11.49
N LYS A 318 26.62 -0.99 10.55
CA LYS A 318 26.49 0.44 10.26
C LYS A 318 26.07 0.64 8.80
N VAL A 319 25.36 1.71 8.56
CA VAL A 319 25.12 2.21 7.20
C VAL A 319 26.46 2.56 6.55
N HIS A 320 26.64 2.20 5.29
CA HIS A 320 27.83 2.54 4.51
C HIS A 320 28.05 4.07 4.50
N PRO A 321 29.30 4.56 4.66
CA PRO A 321 29.57 5.99 4.78
C PRO A 321 29.04 6.84 3.59
N ASP A 322 28.97 6.28 2.42
CA ASP A 322 28.48 6.98 1.21
C ASP A 322 26.96 6.88 1.03
N VAL A 323 26.21 6.24 1.95
CA VAL A 323 24.77 6.00 1.83
C VAL A 323 23.99 6.78 2.88
N ARG A 324 22.91 7.43 2.47
CA ARG A 324 21.89 7.96 3.36
C ARG A 324 20.78 6.92 3.53
N CYS A 325 20.51 6.49 4.76
CA CYS A 325 19.40 5.56 5.03
C CYS A 325 18.30 6.28 5.80
N ILE A 326 17.08 6.26 5.26
CA ILE A 326 15.89 6.89 5.86
C ILE A 326 14.91 5.77 6.22
N VAL A 327 14.43 5.77 7.47
CA VAL A 327 13.44 4.81 7.96
C VAL A 327 12.15 5.54 8.34
N ILE A 328 11.01 5.06 7.84
CA ILE A 328 9.70 5.71 8.00
C ILE A 328 8.71 4.68 8.55
N PRO A 329 8.44 4.70 9.88
CA PRO A 329 7.36 3.90 10.45
C PRO A 329 6.01 4.26 9.85
N GLY A 330 5.13 3.27 9.66
CA GLY A 330 3.86 3.47 8.94
C GLY A 330 2.82 4.27 9.73
N SER A 331 2.88 4.26 11.06
CA SER A 331 1.98 5.03 11.94
C SER A 331 2.67 5.42 13.24
N GLN A 332 2.03 6.30 14.01
CA GLN A 332 2.51 6.64 15.36
C GLN A 332 2.48 5.43 16.31
N HIS A 333 1.51 4.53 16.12
CA HIS A 333 1.45 3.28 16.88
C HIS A 333 2.62 2.36 16.52
N VAL A 334 2.86 2.13 15.23
CA VAL A 334 4.02 1.36 14.75
C VAL A 334 5.32 1.97 15.26
N TYR A 335 5.45 3.30 15.22
CA TYR A 335 6.63 4.00 15.74
C TYR A 335 6.87 3.71 17.22
N MET A 336 5.80 3.78 18.03
CA MET A 336 5.86 3.50 19.45
C MET A 336 6.24 2.03 19.73
N GLU A 337 5.62 1.08 19.02
CA GLU A 337 5.94 -0.33 19.19
C GLU A 337 7.36 -0.67 18.73
N ALA A 338 7.82 -0.10 17.63
CA ALA A 338 9.21 -0.23 17.16
C ALA A 338 10.22 0.36 18.15
N MET A 339 9.85 1.45 18.85
CA MET A 339 10.68 2.03 19.91
C MET A 339 10.74 1.10 21.12
N LYS A 340 9.60 0.56 21.57
CA LYS A 340 9.56 -0.40 22.69
C LYS A 340 10.34 -1.68 22.40
N ALA A 341 10.32 -2.14 21.14
CA ALA A 341 11.06 -3.32 20.69
C ALA A 341 12.56 -3.06 20.46
N GLY A 342 13.04 -1.81 20.61
CA GLY A 342 14.44 -1.45 20.40
C GLY A 342 14.86 -1.27 18.92
N TYR A 343 13.91 -1.35 17.98
CA TYR A 343 14.22 -1.23 16.54
C TYR A 343 14.67 0.20 16.21
N ILE A 344 14.04 1.21 16.79
CA ILE A 344 14.40 2.62 16.58
C ILE A 344 15.82 2.89 17.06
N GLU A 345 16.19 2.36 18.23
CA GLU A 345 17.56 2.45 18.75
C GLU A 345 18.57 1.78 17.81
N THR A 346 18.21 0.59 17.28
CA THR A 346 19.04 -0.13 16.30
C THR A 346 19.28 0.72 15.05
N PHE A 347 18.23 1.32 14.48
CA PHE A 347 18.36 2.17 13.29
C PHE A 347 19.22 3.41 13.55
N ILE A 348 18.98 4.13 14.64
CA ILE A 348 19.77 5.32 15.00
C ILE A 348 21.23 4.93 15.24
N THR A 349 21.46 3.84 15.96
CA THR A 349 22.81 3.33 16.22
C THR A 349 23.51 2.92 14.94
N ALA A 350 22.79 2.33 13.98
CA ALA A 350 23.34 1.99 12.66
C ALA A 350 23.68 3.23 11.80
N GLY A 351 23.14 4.41 12.11
CA GLY A 351 23.34 5.64 11.35
C GLY A 351 22.18 5.97 10.41
N CYS A 352 21.02 5.38 10.62
CA CYS A 352 19.80 5.73 9.86
C CYS A 352 19.16 7.01 10.41
N ALA A 353 18.55 7.79 9.52
CA ALA A 353 17.63 8.88 9.87
C ALA A 353 16.22 8.31 10.04
N VAL A 354 15.70 8.28 11.26
CA VAL A 354 14.33 7.82 11.52
C VAL A 354 13.38 9.01 11.48
N SER A 355 12.33 8.90 10.67
CA SER A 355 11.34 9.95 10.46
C SER A 355 10.05 9.69 11.24
N THR A 356 9.25 10.76 11.40
CA THR A 356 7.81 10.61 11.72
C THR A 356 7.09 9.91 10.57
N PRO A 357 5.95 9.23 10.82
CA PRO A 357 5.11 8.66 9.75
C PRO A 357 4.70 9.70 8.71
N THR A 358 5.05 9.44 7.45
CA THR A 358 4.68 10.27 6.31
C THR A 358 4.83 9.52 4.99
N CYS A 359 3.97 9.80 4.03
CA CYS A 359 4.08 9.25 2.67
C CYS A 359 5.06 10.05 1.78
N GLY A 360 5.45 11.25 2.20
CA GLY A 360 6.17 12.24 1.40
C GLY A 360 7.39 11.77 0.60
N PRO A 361 8.34 10.98 1.16
CA PRO A 361 9.50 10.49 0.40
C PRO A 361 9.12 9.63 -0.80
N CYS A 362 8.07 8.84 -0.72
CA CYS A 362 7.61 7.94 -1.79
C CYS A 362 7.24 8.67 -3.09
N LEU A 363 6.80 9.93 -2.99
CA LEU A 363 6.38 10.74 -4.15
C LEU A 363 7.35 11.89 -4.48
N GLY A 364 8.51 11.95 -3.80
CA GLY A 364 9.45 13.06 -3.98
C GLY A 364 8.90 14.40 -3.47
N GLY A 365 7.92 14.36 -2.60
CA GLY A 365 7.23 15.54 -2.11
C GLY A 365 7.72 16.09 -0.78
N TYR A 366 8.46 15.30 -0.01
CA TYR A 366 8.91 15.64 1.34
C TYR A 366 10.08 14.75 1.75
N MET A 367 11.16 15.30 2.27
CA MET A 367 12.44 14.70 2.68
C MET A 367 12.99 13.59 1.73
N GLY A 368 14.28 13.33 1.79
CA GLY A 368 14.93 12.27 1.01
C GLY A 368 14.82 12.43 -0.51
N ILE A 369 14.62 13.66 -0.98
CA ILE A 369 14.56 13.99 -2.40
C ILE A 369 15.94 13.82 -3.01
N MET A 370 16.01 13.12 -4.14
CA MET A 370 17.26 12.83 -4.86
C MET A 370 17.55 13.86 -5.93
N THR A 371 18.84 14.12 -6.16
CA THR A 371 19.35 14.90 -7.30
C THR A 371 19.68 14.01 -8.49
N ALA A 372 20.11 14.65 -9.60
CA ALA A 372 20.47 13.95 -10.83
C ALA A 372 21.60 12.94 -10.61
N GLY A 373 21.45 11.73 -11.14
CA GLY A 373 22.44 10.65 -11.10
C GLY A 373 22.46 9.86 -9.79
N GLU A 374 21.75 10.26 -8.74
CA GLU A 374 21.65 9.49 -7.50
C GLU A 374 20.78 8.24 -7.67
N LYS A 375 21.18 7.17 -6.97
CA LYS A 375 20.52 5.85 -6.97
C LYS A 375 20.00 5.50 -5.58
N CYS A 376 18.74 5.09 -5.51
CA CYS A 376 18.09 4.71 -4.26
C CYS A 376 17.54 3.29 -4.33
N VAL A 377 17.81 2.47 -3.31
CA VAL A 377 17.02 1.27 -3.05
C VAL A 377 15.88 1.64 -2.11
N SER A 378 14.64 1.31 -2.48
CA SER A 378 13.46 1.75 -1.76
C SER A 378 12.45 0.63 -1.58
N THR A 379 11.84 0.58 -0.40
CA THR A 379 10.70 -0.31 -0.12
C THR A 379 9.35 0.32 -0.50
N THR A 380 9.36 1.51 -1.09
CA THR A 380 8.15 2.15 -1.65
C THR A 380 7.59 1.34 -2.83
N ASN A 381 6.51 1.79 -3.45
CA ASN A 381 5.77 1.01 -4.44
C ASN A 381 6.02 1.41 -5.90
N ARG A 382 6.63 2.57 -6.16
CA ARG A 382 6.84 3.11 -7.52
C ARG A 382 8.27 3.58 -7.73
N ASN A 383 8.78 3.32 -8.94
CA ASN A 383 10.11 3.74 -9.38
C ASN A 383 10.10 4.46 -10.73
N PHE A 384 8.99 5.10 -11.07
CA PHE A 384 8.86 5.87 -12.30
C PHE A 384 9.89 7.02 -12.36
N ARG A 385 10.22 7.43 -13.56
CA ARG A 385 11.18 8.54 -13.79
C ARG A 385 10.78 9.79 -13.00
N GLY A 386 11.69 10.30 -12.19
CA GLY A 386 11.45 11.48 -11.34
C GLY A 386 10.59 11.21 -10.09
N ARG A 387 10.27 9.95 -9.78
CA ARG A 387 9.35 9.61 -8.68
C ARG A 387 9.82 10.12 -7.30
N MET A 388 11.12 10.04 -7.01
CA MET A 388 11.67 10.44 -5.71
C MET A 388 12.60 11.67 -5.82
N GLY A 389 12.46 12.49 -6.86
CA GLY A 389 13.27 13.69 -7.03
C GLY A 389 13.54 14.02 -8.49
N HIS A 390 14.83 14.21 -8.85
CA HIS A 390 15.22 14.57 -10.20
C HIS A 390 14.88 13.48 -11.21
N VAL A 391 14.54 13.88 -12.45
CA VAL A 391 14.16 12.94 -13.54
C VAL A 391 15.27 11.97 -13.94
N ASP A 392 16.54 12.32 -13.69
CA ASP A 392 17.71 11.48 -13.94
C ASP A 392 18.18 10.74 -12.68
N SER A 393 17.40 10.71 -11.61
CA SER A 393 17.62 9.82 -10.48
C SER A 393 17.02 8.45 -10.75
N GLU A 394 17.58 7.42 -10.12
CA GLU A 394 17.18 6.02 -10.31
C GLU A 394 16.65 5.44 -8.99
N VAL A 395 15.45 4.87 -9.02
CA VAL A 395 14.87 4.16 -7.88
C VAL A 395 14.78 2.67 -8.20
N TYR A 396 15.32 1.85 -7.29
CA TYR A 396 15.29 0.39 -7.32
C TYR A 396 14.34 -0.10 -6.22
N LEU A 397 13.26 -0.80 -6.57
CA LEU A 397 12.30 -1.30 -5.59
C LEU A 397 12.74 -2.67 -5.08
N ALA A 398 12.73 -2.82 -3.75
CA ALA A 398 13.07 -4.09 -3.10
C ALA A 398 12.36 -4.25 -1.76
N GLY A 399 12.39 -5.43 -1.19
CA GLY A 399 11.92 -5.71 0.16
C GLY A 399 12.79 -5.08 1.25
N PRO A 400 12.28 -4.99 2.50
CA PRO A 400 13.01 -4.37 3.62
C PRO A 400 14.34 -5.07 3.93
N GLN A 401 14.42 -6.38 3.73
CA GLN A 401 15.63 -7.17 3.95
C GLN A 401 16.74 -6.81 2.95
N VAL A 402 16.38 -6.64 1.68
CA VAL A 402 17.30 -6.23 0.61
C VAL A 402 17.72 -4.78 0.79
N ALA A 403 16.80 -3.91 1.16
CA ALA A 403 17.06 -2.50 1.40
C ALA A 403 18.06 -2.32 2.58
N ALA A 404 17.87 -3.03 3.69
CA ALA A 404 18.79 -2.99 4.84
C ALA A 404 20.19 -3.49 4.49
N ALA A 405 20.29 -4.65 3.79
CA ALA A 405 21.57 -5.19 3.34
C ALA A 405 22.30 -4.23 2.40
N SER A 406 21.55 -3.62 1.48
CA SER A 406 22.10 -2.65 0.53
C SER A 406 22.61 -1.38 1.23
N ALA A 407 21.91 -0.91 2.27
CA ALA A 407 22.36 0.25 3.05
C ALA A 407 23.69 -0.01 3.76
N ILE A 408 23.91 -1.23 4.25
CA ILE A 408 25.15 -1.64 4.93
C ILE A 408 26.31 -1.76 3.94
N LEU A 409 26.07 -2.36 2.77
CA LEU A 409 27.13 -2.67 1.80
C LEU A 409 27.37 -1.55 0.76
N GLY A 410 26.54 -0.51 0.70
CA GLY A 410 26.68 0.59 -0.26
C GLY A 410 26.39 0.20 -1.70
N LYS A 411 25.78 -0.96 -1.92
CA LYS A 411 25.39 -1.49 -3.23
C LYS A 411 24.13 -2.34 -3.10
N ILE A 412 23.44 -2.62 -4.19
CA ILE A 412 22.33 -3.58 -4.19
C ILE A 412 22.86 -4.96 -3.76
N ALA A 413 22.32 -5.51 -2.67
CA ALA A 413 22.84 -6.73 -2.05
C ALA A 413 21.71 -7.61 -1.48
N ALA A 414 21.96 -8.93 -1.52
CA ALA A 414 21.08 -9.89 -0.86
C ALA A 414 21.33 -9.92 0.66
N PRO A 415 20.31 -10.23 1.49
CA PRO A 415 20.47 -10.32 2.95
C PRO A 415 21.59 -11.25 3.41
N LYS A 416 21.82 -12.35 2.68
CA LYS A 416 22.87 -13.33 2.99
C LYS A 416 24.31 -12.79 2.85
N GLU A 417 24.50 -11.65 2.18
CA GLU A 417 25.82 -11.05 1.99
C GLU A 417 26.27 -10.26 3.26
N VAL A 418 25.34 -9.97 4.16
CA VAL A 418 25.58 -9.27 5.45
C VAL A 418 25.61 -10.24 6.62
N ARG A 419 24.91 -11.36 6.55
CA ARG A 419 24.80 -12.39 7.62
C ARG A 419 26.04 -13.25 7.71
#